data_a6c095891a747f2be9591fccbf0aba1e
#
_entry.id   a6c095891a747f2be9591fccbf0aba1e
#
_cell.length_a   1.000
_cell.length_b   1.000
_cell.length_c   1.000
_cell.angle_alpha   90.00
_cell.angle_beta   90.00
_cell.angle_gamma   90.00
#
_symmetry.space_group_name_H-M   'P 1'
#
loop_
_entity.id
_entity.type
_entity.pdbx_description
1 polymer ?
#
loop_
_entity_poly.entity_id
_entity_poly.type
_entity_poly.pdbx_seq_one_letter_code
_entity_poly.pdbx_strand_id
1 'polypeptide(L)'
;MVDNLLEIEQLMREEGTQRAYNELKLFLDKNPDNAEAWYLMGGILRREQQWGEAINALNRAKFLDPAGPAAHAIEHIYEILSFRHDDLMNP
;
A
#
# COMPACT_ATOMS: atom_id res chain seq x y z
N MET A 1 5.65 -12.17 -17.82
CA MET A 1 4.45 -11.68 -17.11
C MET A 1 4.49 -12.13 -15.66
N VAL A 2 4.17 -11.25 -14.74
CA VAL A 2 4.23 -11.55 -13.32
C VAL A 2 2.91 -12.15 -12.86
N ASP A 3 2.95 -13.35 -12.30
CA ASP A 3 1.74 -14.08 -11.93
C ASP A 3 1.52 -14.21 -10.42
N ASN A 4 2.47 -13.78 -9.59
CA ASN A 4 2.29 -13.90 -8.15
C ASN A 4 2.92 -12.71 -7.41
N LEU A 5 2.51 -12.56 -6.14
CA LEU A 5 2.93 -11.43 -5.33
C LEU A 5 4.43 -11.45 -4.97
N LEU A 6 5.03 -12.63 -4.85
CA LEU A 6 6.46 -12.71 -4.57
C LEU A 6 7.28 -12.09 -5.69
N GLU A 7 6.88 -12.33 -6.93
CA GLU A 7 7.56 -11.73 -8.08
C GLU A 7 7.39 -10.22 -8.09
N ILE A 8 6.21 -9.74 -7.71
CA ILE A 8 5.96 -8.29 -7.63
C ILE A 8 6.81 -7.66 -6.53
N GLU A 9 6.93 -8.32 -5.37
CA GLU A 9 7.80 -7.84 -4.30
C GLU A 9 9.26 -7.79 -4.75
N GLN A 10 9.70 -8.78 -5.52
CA GLN A 10 11.05 -8.79 -6.09
C GLN A 10 11.25 -7.62 -7.04
N LEU A 11 10.27 -7.36 -7.90
CA LEU A 11 10.33 -6.21 -8.82
C LEU A 11 10.48 -4.90 -8.05
N MET A 12 9.77 -4.78 -6.94
CA MET A 12 9.84 -3.58 -6.12
C MET A 12 11.25 -3.38 -5.57
N ARG A 13 11.92 -4.45 -5.15
CA ARG A 13 13.27 -4.38 -4.63
C ARG A 13 14.33 -4.12 -5.71
N GLU A 14 14.15 -4.71 -6.88
CA GLU A 14 15.14 -4.69 -7.96
C GLU A 14 14.98 -3.55 -8.93
N GLU A 15 13.74 -3.20 -9.27
CA GLU A 15 13.46 -2.24 -10.33
C GLU A 15 12.65 -1.02 -9.84
N GLY A 16 12.32 -0.99 -8.56
CA GLY A 16 11.62 0.15 -7.98
C GLY A 16 10.12 0.02 -8.00
N THR A 17 9.46 1.08 -7.52
CA THR A 17 8.03 1.04 -7.25
C THR A 17 7.14 1.16 -8.50
N GLN A 18 7.61 1.85 -9.54
CA GLN A 18 6.78 2.10 -10.71
C GLN A 18 6.39 0.79 -11.42
N ARG A 19 7.36 -0.06 -11.67
CA ARG A 19 7.10 -1.34 -12.33
C ARG A 19 6.26 -2.25 -11.46
N ALA A 20 6.58 -2.30 -10.17
CA ALA A 20 5.82 -3.10 -9.22
C ALA A 20 4.36 -2.63 -9.14
N TYR A 21 4.14 -1.32 -9.14
CA TYR A 21 2.80 -0.74 -9.14
C TYR A 21 2.00 -1.22 -10.35
N ASN A 22 2.59 -1.12 -11.55
CA ASN A 22 1.91 -1.50 -12.77
C ASN A 22 1.52 -2.98 -12.78
N GLU A 23 2.46 -3.84 -12.37
CA GLU A 23 2.21 -5.28 -12.34
C GLU A 23 1.18 -5.64 -11.25
N LEU A 24 1.25 -4.98 -10.11
CA LEU A 24 0.31 -5.21 -9.03
C LEU A 24 -1.10 -4.77 -9.41
N LYS A 25 -1.21 -3.68 -10.15
CA LYS A 25 -2.50 -3.22 -10.63
C LYS A 25 -3.16 -4.27 -11.53
N LEU A 26 -2.38 -4.86 -12.42
CA LEU A 26 -2.87 -5.95 -13.27
C LEU A 26 -3.26 -7.17 -12.45
N PHE A 27 -2.47 -7.49 -11.42
CA PHE A 27 -2.78 -8.59 -10.52
C PHE A 27 -4.10 -8.36 -9.79
N LEU A 28 -4.33 -7.15 -9.29
CA LEU A 28 -5.56 -6.81 -8.60
C LEU A 28 -6.79 -6.83 -9.49
N ASP A 29 -6.63 -6.49 -10.78
CA ASP A 29 -7.73 -6.60 -11.74
C ASP A 29 -8.24 -8.04 -11.83
N LYS A 30 -7.34 -9.01 -11.71
CA LYS A 30 -7.69 -10.43 -11.77
C LYS A 30 -8.04 -11.00 -10.39
N ASN A 31 -7.54 -10.40 -9.33
CA ASN A 31 -7.68 -10.89 -7.96
C ASN A 31 -8.12 -9.77 -7.02
N PRO A 32 -9.32 -9.19 -7.23
CA PRO A 32 -9.72 -8.01 -6.47
C PRO A 32 -9.97 -8.24 -4.98
N ASP A 33 -10.07 -9.50 -4.57
CA ASP A 33 -10.32 -9.85 -3.16
C ASP A 33 -9.08 -10.39 -2.46
N ASN A 34 -7.90 -10.16 -3.02
CA ASN A 34 -6.66 -10.60 -2.41
C ASN A 34 -6.15 -9.55 -1.44
N ALA A 35 -6.27 -9.81 -0.13
CA ALA A 35 -5.91 -8.85 0.91
C ALA A 35 -4.41 -8.50 0.88
N GLU A 36 -3.55 -9.49 0.64
CA GLU A 36 -2.10 -9.24 0.56
C GLU A 36 -1.75 -8.29 -0.57
N ALA A 37 -2.43 -8.44 -1.71
CA ALA A 37 -2.20 -7.57 -2.85
C ALA A 37 -2.58 -6.12 -2.53
N TRP A 38 -3.71 -5.92 -1.86
CA TRP A 38 -4.10 -4.57 -1.44
C TRP A 38 -3.15 -3.99 -0.41
N TYR A 39 -2.66 -4.83 0.51
CA TYR A 39 -1.68 -4.39 1.48
C TYR A 39 -0.38 -3.95 0.80
N LEU A 40 0.08 -4.73 -0.17
CA LEU A 40 1.28 -4.41 -0.92
C LEU A 40 1.09 -3.12 -1.73
N MET A 41 -0.09 -2.94 -2.33
CA MET A 41 -0.42 -1.70 -3.04
C MET A 41 -0.34 -0.50 -2.09
N GLY A 42 -0.88 -0.65 -0.89
CA GLY A 42 -0.78 0.39 0.13
C GLY A 42 0.66 0.73 0.48
N GLY A 43 1.53 -0.27 0.57
CA GLY A 43 2.94 -0.07 0.84
C GLY A 43 3.65 0.69 -0.28
N ILE A 44 3.34 0.36 -1.52
CA ILE A 44 3.90 1.05 -2.68
C ILE A 44 3.47 2.52 -2.69
N LEU A 45 2.17 2.76 -2.50
CA LEU A 45 1.62 4.12 -2.49
C LEU A 45 2.19 4.96 -1.34
N ARG A 46 2.41 4.32 -0.18
CA ARG A 46 3.04 5.00 0.95
C ARG A 46 4.47 5.43 0.62
N ARG A 47 5.23 4.58 -0.04
CA ARG A 47 6.60 4.92 -0.48
C ARG A 47 6.61 6.12 -1.41
N GLU A 48 5.59 6.20 -2.28
CA GLU A 48 5.45 7.31 -3.21
C GLU A 48 4.79 8.53 -2.58
N GLN A 49 4.52 8.45 -1.28
CA GLN A 49 3.88 9.52 -0.50
C GLN A 49 2.48 9.89 -1.00
N GLN A 50 1.82 8.93 -1.62
CA GLN A 50 0.42 9.04 -2.02
C GLN A 50 -0.45 8.60 -0.84
N TRP A 51 -0.51 9.44 0.18
CA TRP A 51 -1.06 9.06 1.49
C TRP A 51 -2.53 8.68 1.42
N GLY A 52 -3.35 9.48 0.73
CA GLY A 52 -4.77 9.18 0.62
C GLY A 52 -5.06 7.88 -0.10
N GLU A 53 -4.38 7.66 -1.21
CA GLU A 53 -4.54 6.41 -1.97
C GLU A 53 -3.99 5.21 -1.20
N ALA A 54 -2.90 5.41 -0.46
CA ALA A 54 -2.34 4.35 0.38
C ALA A 54 -3.35 3.92 1.45
N ILE A 55 -3.99 4.88 2.11
CA ILE A 55 -5.00 4.59 3.12
C ILE A 55 -6.18 3.85 2.50
N ASN A 56 -6.62 4.27 1.31
CA ASN A 56 -7.71 3.58 0.62
C ASN A 56 -7.38 2.12 0.32
N ALA A 57 -6.16 1.86 -0.17
CA ALA A 57 -5.72 0.49 -0.46
C ALA A 57 -5.62 -0.34 0.83
N LEU A 58 -5.08 0.25 1.89
CA LEU A 58 -4.96 -0.43 3.18
C LEU A 58 -6.32 -0.68 3.83
N ASN A 59 -7.28 0.23 3.67
CA ASN A 59 -8.64 -0.01 4.14
C ASN A 59 -9.27 -1.19 3.42
N ARG A 60 -9.01 -1.34 2.13
CA ARG A 60 -9.49 -2.50 1.38
C ARG A 60 -8.87 -3.78 1.92
N ALA A 61 -7.56 -3.77 2.17
CA ALA A 61 -6.87 -4.92 2.75
C ALA A 61 -7.43 -5.26 4.12
N LYS A 62 -7.69 -4.26 4.95
CA LYS A 62 -8.26 -4.45 6.28
C LYS A 62 -9.66 -5.03 6.22
N PHE A 63 -10.47 -4.56 5.26
CA PHE A 63 -11.82 -5.09 5.07
C PHE A 63 -11.77 -6.57 4.70
N LEU A 64 -10.85 -6.95 3.81
CA LEU A 64 -10.74 -8.32 3.35
C LEU A 64 -10.10 -9.25 4.39
N ASP A 65 -9.19 -8.72 5.19
CA ASP A 65 -8.51 -9.49 6.25
C ASP A 65 -8.31 -8.60 7.48
N PRO A 66 -9.31 -8.51 8.37
CA PRO A 66 -9.22 -7.65 9.55
C PRO A 66 -8.11 -8.04 10.51
N ALA A 67 -7.67 -9.30 10.50
CA ALA A 67 -6.60 -9.78 11.38
C ALA A 67 -5.21 -9.55 10.81
N GLY A 68 -5.12 -9.04 9.57
CA GLY A 68 -3.85 -8.82 8.91
C GLY A 68 -3.14 -7.54 9.36
N PRO A 69 -2.04 -7.20 8.70
CA PRO A 69 -1.21 -6.07 9.13
C PRO A 69 -1.71 -4.69 8.69
N ALA A 70 -2.81 -4.63 7.91
CA ALA A 70 -3.25 -3.36 7.32
C ALA A 70 -3.67 -2.33 8.38
N ALA A 71 -4.30 -2.76 9.48
CA ALA A 71 -4.74 -1.86 10.54
C ALA A 71 -3.56 -1.09 11.14
N HIS A 72 -2.46 -1.79 11.43
CA HIS A 72 -1.26 -1.16 11.95
C HIS A 72 -0.61 -0.21 10.94
N ALA A 73 -0.62 -0.60 9.66
CA ALA A 73 -0.08 0.24 8.61
C ALA A 73 -0.87 1.56 8.50
N ILE A 74 -2.18 1.48 8.60
CA ILE A 74 -3.05 2.67 8.57
C ILE A 74 -2.73 3.60 9.76
N GLU A 75 -2.64 3.03 10.95
CA GLU A 75 -2.30 3.80 12.16
C GLU A 75 -0.96 4.51 12.00
N HIS A 76 0.01 3.80 11.44
CA HIS A 76 1.34 4.36 11.21
C HIS A 76 1.29 5.56 10.25
N ILE A 77 0.50 5.46 9.19
CA ILE A 77 0.33 6.57 8.26
C ILE A 77 -0.32 7.78 8.97
N TYR A 78 -1.34 7.54 9.78
CA TYR A 78 -1.98 8.63 10.53
C TYR A 78 -1.03 9.29 11.50
N GLU A 79 -0.14 8.52 12.10
CA GLU A 79 0.90 9.09 12.98
C GLU A 79 1.82 10.02 12.18
N ILE A 80 2.26 9.57 11.01
CA ILE A 80 3.12 10.39 10.14
C ILE A 80 2.41 11.68 9.73
N LEU A 81 1.16 11.57 9.29
CA LEU A 81 0.38 12.72 8.85
C LEU A 81 0.07 13.69 10.01
N SER A 82 -0.21 13.14 11.17
CA SER A 82 -0.46 13.95 12.35
C SER A 82 0.78 14.77 12.73
N PHE A 83 1.93 14.14 12.72
CA PHE A 83 3.20 14.82 12.98
C PHE A 83 3.44 15.97 12.00
N ARG A 84 3.26 15.69 10.70
CA ARG A 84 3.42 16.71 9.66
C ARG A 84 2.39 17.83 9.78
N HIS A 85 1.17 17.46 10.13
CA HIS A 85 0.09 18.42 10.30
C HIS A 85 0.39 19.37 11.47
N ASP A 86 0.92 18.84 12.56
CA ASP A 86 1.33 19.64 13.71
C ASP A 86 2.40 20.65 13.31
N ASP A 87 3.38 20.24 12.50
CA ASP A 87 4.41 21.13 11.98
C ASP A 87 3.83 22.25 11.14
N LEU A 88 2.78 21.95 10.36
CA LEU A 88 2.13 22.94 9.50
C LEU A 88 1.21 23.87 10.30
N MET A 89 0.63 23.36 11.37
CA MET A 89 -0.34 24.11 12.17
C MET A 89 0.30 24.96 13.27
N ASN A 90 1.55 24.65 13.62
CA ASN A 90 2.28 25.38 14.66
C ASN A 90 3.47 26.10 14.05
N PRO A 91 3.24 27.26 13.44
CA PRO A 91 4.31 28.06 12.84
C PRO A 91 5.27 28.63 13.88
#